data_805bb320d827b731fa553972f3646ed6
#
_entry.id   805bb320d827b731fa553972f3646ed6
#
_cell.length_a   1.000
_cell.length_b   1.000
_cell.length_c   1.000
_cell.angle_alpha   90.00
_cell.angle_beta   90.00
_cell.angle_gamma   90.00
#
_symmetry.space_group_name_H-M   'P 1'
#
loop_
_entity.id
_entity.type
_entity.pdbx_description
1 polymer ?
#
loop_
_entity_poly.entity_id
_entity_poly.type
_entity_poly.pdbx_seq_one_letter_code
_entity_poly.pdbx_strand_id
1 'polypeptide(L)'
;MKNLSVFVAIFCLASLLGCRDGEDLPSTDFSITFKATYGGETLEKNKDYTFGNYPIFFEGCRMYISDIRLVNAEREVIISDVEYLDFTPENAVSATPSILFKNVPEGDYTSISIGYGVKPQLNARRPSNFPAGSPLSIEIDYWAGWKSYIFSVLDGKADPDNNGTKNLSFSYHCGSDAVYKVFEFNVPIKVKAGQFTTADIAFDMKEFLTNDDGSLYDMVANPATSNDAANVVVAQALTAHWGRATSITQ
;
A
#
# COMPACT_ATOMS: atom_id res chain seq x y z
N MET A 1 -22.42 82.17 -20.87
CA MET A 1 -22.95 80.85 -20.59
C MET A 1 -21.72 79.93 -20.40
N LYS A 2 -21.41 79.55 -19.14
CA LYS A 2 -20.21 78.84 -18.76
C LYS A 2 -20.53 77.33 -18.68
N ASN A 3 -19.90 76.53 -19.49
CA ASN A 3 -20.00 75.03 -19.42
C ASN A 3 -19.08 74.52 -18.33
N LEU A 4 -19.70 73.91 -17.33
CA LEU A 4 -19.02 73.23 -16.22
C LEU A 4 -18.84 71.74 -16.58
N SER A 5 -17.62 71.36 -16.90
CA SER A 5 -17.27 69.93 -17.15
C SER A 5 -16.98 69.24 -15.81
N VAL A 6 -17.80 68.25 -15.45
CA VAL A 6 -17.60 67.40 -14.28
C VAL A 6 -16.69 66.25 -14.70
N PHE A 7 -15.47 66.19 -14.12
CA PHE A 7 -14.59 65.03 -14.22
C PHE A 7 -14.99 63.99 -13.15
N VAL A 8 -15.50 62.88 -13.60
CA VAL A 8 -15.71 61.72 -12.72
C VAL A 8 -14.41 60.91 -12.71
N ALA A 9 -13.70 60.93 -11.58
CA ALA A 9 -12.57 60.09 -11.34
C ALA A 9 -13.06 58.69 -10.93
N ILE A 10 -12.91 57.69 -11.81
CA ILE A 10 -13.14 56.28 -11.50
C ILE A 10 -11.91 55.76 -10.75
N PHE A 11 -12.07 55.54 -9.46
CA PHE A 11 -11.07 54.90 -8.62
C PHE A 11 -11.15 53.36 -8.83
N CYS A 12 -10.30 52.83 -9.72
CA CYS A 12 -10.12 51.39 -9.85
C CYS A 12 -9.44 50.85 -8.60
N LEU A 13 -10.22 50.24 -7.72
CA LEU A 13 -9.71 49.43 -6.63
C LEU A 13 -9.17 48.15 -7.25
N ALA A 14 -7.87 48.09 -7.56
CA ALA A 14 -7.17 46.87 -7.89
C ALA A 14 -7.08 46.03 -6.60
N SER A 15 -7.99 45.05 -6.44
CA SER A 15 -7.85 44.00 -5.48
C SER A 15 -6.61 43.18 -5.87
N LEU A 16 -5.54 43.40 -5.14
CA LEU A 16 -4.38 42.53 -5.12
C LEU A 16 -4.85 41.17 -4.55
N LEU A 17 -5.32 40.29 -5.42
CA LEU A 17 -5.31 38.85 -5.14
C LEU A 17 -3.84 38.47 -5.13
N GLY A 18 -3.21 38.60 -3.95
CA GLY A 18 -1.93 38.02 -3.69
C GLY A 18 -2.10 36.50 -3.85
N CYS A 19 -1.45 35.92 -4.86
CA CYS A 19 -1.07 34.51 -4.75
C CYS A 19 -0.34 34.38 -3.40
N ARG A 20 -0.94 33.71 -2.43
CA ARG A 20 -0.17 33.15 -1.33
C ARG A 20 0.74 32.14 -1.99
N ASP A 21 1.98 32.50 -2.22
CA ASP A 21 3.06 31.52 -2.37
C ASP A 21 2.90 30.58 -1.18
N GLY A 22 2.75 29.26 -1.45
CA GLY A 22 2.57 28.29 -0.37
C GLY A 22 3.72 28.47 0.61
N GLU A 23 3.42 28.88 1.84
CA GLU A 23 4.41 28.90 2.89
C GLU A 23 5.03 27.51 2.96
N ASP A 24 6.35 27.41 2.77
CA ASP A 24 7.10 26.18 2.99
C ASP A 24 6.89 25.80 4.46
N LEU A 25 6.02 24.84 4.69
CA LEU A 25 5.72 24.39 6.04
C LEU A 25 6.97 23.77 6.64
N PRO A 26 7.25 23.98 7.92
CA PRO A 26 8.28 23.23 8.62
C PRO A 26 8.06 21.73 8.37
N SER A 27 9.16 21.01 8.13
CA SER A 27 9.11 19.60 7.76
C SER A 27 10.16 18.79 8.53
N THR A 28 9.99 17.48 8.54
CA THR A 28 10.93 16.54 9.14
C THR A 28 10.96 15.23 8.36
N ASP A 29 11.92 14.38 8.70
CA ASP A 29 11.96 13.02 8.19
C ASP A 29 10.99 12.13 8.97
N PHE A 30 10.26 11.28 8.24
CA PHE A 30 9.29 10.33 8.76
C PHE A 30 9.65 8.93 8.28
N SER A 31 9.78 7.97 9.19
CA SER A 31 10.09 6.58 8.84
C SER A 31 8.91 5.67 9.13
N ILE A 32 8.59 4.81 8.19
CA ILE A 32 7.60 3.74 8.39
C ILE A 32 8.31 2.40 8.32
N THR A 33 8.11 1.57 9.35
CA THR A 33 8.55 0.18 9.36
C THR A 33 7.38 -0.72 9.00
N PHE A 34 7.57 -1.57 7.98
CA PHE A 34 6.56 -2.49 7.50
C PHE A 34 6.85 -3.92 7.97
N LYS A 35 5.80 -4.66 8.36
CA LYS A 35 5.90 -6.02 8.87
C LYS A 35 4.84 -6.89 8.21
N ALA A 36 5.19 -8.11 7.82
CA ALA A 36 4.19 -9.15 7.59
C ALA A 36 4.05 -9.99 8.85
N THR A 37 2.82 -10.33 9.21
CA THR A 37 2.50 -11.16 10.36
C THR A 37 1.53 -12.29 9.97
N TYR A 38 1.44 -13.29 10.83
CA TYR A 38 0.39 -14.31 10.78
C TYR A 38 -0.19 -14.50 12.17
N GLY A 39 -1.42 -14.03 12.38
CA GLY A 39 -2.05 -14.03 13.70
C GLY A 39 -1.27 -13.21 14.74
N GLY A 40 -0.63 -12.13 14.34
CA GLY A 40 0.17 -11.23 15.18
C GLY A 40 1.64 -11.64 15.34
N GLU A 41 2.04 -12.87 15.00
CA GLU A 41 3.45 -13.28 14.97
C GLU A 41 4.14 -12.82 13.70
N THR A 42 5.44 -12.47 13.75
CA THR A 42 6.23 -12.17 12.55
C THR A 42 6.17 -13.34 11.58
N LEU A 43 5.83 -13.05 10.32
CA LEU A 43 5.80 -14.07 9.27
C LEU A 43 7.24 -14.46 8.89
N GLU A 44 7.51 -15.76 8.97
CA GLU A 44 8.79 -16.37 8.63
C GLU A 44 8.62 -17.37 7.48
N LYS A 45 9.51 -17.32 6.52
CA LYS A 45 9.54 -18.27 5.40
C LYS A 45 9.77 -19.68 5.89
N ASN A 46 8.98 -20.63 5.39
CA ASN A 46 9.05 -22.06 5.71
C ASN A 46 8.78 -22.44 7.20
N LYS A 47 8.26 -21.50 8.00
CA LYS A 47 7.74 -21.79 9.34
C LYS A 47 6.31 -22.30 9.24
N ASP A 48 5.98 -23.33 10.00
CA ASP A 48 4.63 -23.86 10.04
C ASP A 48 3.69 -22.99 10.87
N TYR A 49 2.54 -22.69 10.29
CA TYR A 49 1.43 -21.98 10.93
C TYR A 49 0.17 -22.85 10.86
N THR A 50 -0.74 -22.66 11.82
CA THR A 50 -2.03 -23.35 11.80
C THR A 50 -3.06 -22.55 11.01
N PHE A 51 -3.62 -23.15 9.96
CA PHE A 51 -4.72 -22.60 9.18
C PHE A 51 -5.95 -23.50 9.33
N GLY A 52 -6.91 -23.07 10.15
CA GLY A 52 -8.03 -23.92 10.52
C GLY A 52 -7.58 -25.16 11.29
N ASN A 53 -7.66 -26.31 10.63
CA ASN A 53 -7.30 -27.62 11.21
C ASN A 53 -6.08 -28.28 10.55
N TYR A 54 -5.34 -27.56 9.68
CA TYR A 54 -4.15 -28.11 9.02
C TYR A 54 -2.99 -27.11 9.00
N PRO A 55 -1.75 -27.59 8.86
CA PRO A 55 -0.58 -26.73 8.80
C PRO A 55 -0.39 -26.14 7.40
N ILE A 56 0.08 -24.90 7.37
CA ILE A 56 0.57 -24.21 6.18
C ILE A 56 1.95 -23.62 6.46
N PHE A 57 2.71 -23.32 5.41
CA PHE A 57 3.84 -22.41 5.48
C PHE A 57 3.91 -21.52 4.26
N PHE A 58 4.61 -20.40 4.39
CA PHE A 58 4.81 -19.41 3.31
C PHE A 58 6.23 -19.55 2.73
N GLU A 59 6.31 -19.55 1.40
CA GLU A 59 7.56 -19.51 0.63
C GLU A 59 7.89 -18.11 0.15
N GLY A 60 6.87 -17.30 -0.10
CA GLY A 60 6.97 -15.93 -0.59
C GLY A 60 5.87 -15.03 -0.06
N CYS A 61 6.26 -13.82 0.39
CA CYS A 61 5.35 -12.76 0.78
C CYS A 61 5.96 -11.41 0.39
N ARG A 62 5.42 -10.77 -0.64
CA ARG A 62 5.86 -9.46 -1.09
C ARG A 62 4.73 -8.68 -1.76
N MET A 63 4.82 -7.35 -1.79
CA MET A 63 3.76 -6.54 -2.35
C MET A 63 4.24 -5.15 -2.76
N TYR A 64 3.46 -4.53 -3.64
CA TYR A 64 3.50 -3.10 -3.89
C TYR A 64 2.45 -2.39 -3.05
N ILE A 65 2.83 -1.24 -2.52
CA ILE A 65 1.91 -0.24 -1.98
C ILE A 65 2.16 1.08 -2.69
N SER A 66 1.14 1.91 -2.82
CA SER A 66 1.25 3.18 -3.54
C SER A 66 0.38 4.26 -2.90
N ASP A 67 0.57 5.50 -3.37
CA ASP A 67 -0.23 6.64 -2.94
C ASP A 67 -0.34 6.74 -1.40
N ILE A 68 0.79 6.57 -0.69
CA ILE A 68 0.81 6.72 0.76
C ILE A 68 0.63 8.20 1.09
N ARG A 69 -0.43 8.53 1.84
CA ARG A 69 -0.81 9.90 2.15
C ARG A 69 -1.12 10.07 3.62
N LEU A 70 -0.67 11.19 4.15
CA LEU A 70 -1.12 11.69 5.46
C LEU A 70 -2.24 12.69 5.24
N VAL A 71 -3.35 12.54 5.97
CA VAL A 71 -4.58 13.32 5.74
C VAL A 71 -5.03 13.98 7.03
N ASN A 72 -5.46 15.24 6.94
CA ASN A 72 -6.23 15.93 7.98
C ASN A 72 -7.28 16.85 7.33
N ALA A 73 -8.02 17.62 8.14
CA ALA A 73 -9.08 18.48 7.64
C ALA A 73 -8.60 19.62 6.71
N GLU A 74 -7.32 19.95 6.76
CA GLU A 74 -6.75 21.09 6.03
C GLU A 74 -6.07 20.67 4.73
N ARG A 75 -5.50 19.46 4.70
CA ARG A 75 -4.65 19.01 3.59
C ARG A 75 -4.49 17.49 3.54
N GLU A 76 -4.02 17.07 2.38
CA GLU A 76 -3.54 15.74 2.07
C GLU A 76 -2.10 15.86 1.56
N VAL A 77 -1.19 15.07 2.14
CA VAL A 77 0.23 15.07 1.81
C VAL A 77 0.62 13.70 1.27
N ILE A 78 0.99 13.64 0.01
CA ILE A 78 1.55 12.41 -0.59
C ILE A 78 2.99 12.27 -0.09
N ILE A 79 3.29 11.19 0.63
CA ILE A 79 4.64 10.89 1.13
C ILE A 79 5.37 9.86 0.27
N SER A 80 4.62 9.04 -0.48
CA SER A 80 5.20 8.16 -1.51
C SER A 80 4.21 7.86 -2.63
N ASP A 81 4.75 7.77 -3.85
CA ASP A 81 4.00 7.35 -5.04
C ASP A 81 3.88 5.83 -5.13
N VAL A 82 4.95 5.09 -4.83
CA VAL A 82 4.99 3.62 -4.87
C VAL A 82 6.20 3.10 -4.11
N GLU A 83 5.97 2.01 -3.35
CA GLU A 83 7.01 1.26 -2.64
C GLU A 83 6.86 -0.23 -2.92
N TYR A 84 7.97 -0.95 -2.85
CA TYR A 84 8.02 -2.40 -2.95
C TYR A 84 8.49 -2.98 -1.61
N LEU A 85 7.71 -3.90 -1.09
CA LEU A 85 7.95 -4.53 0.19
C LEU A 85 8.15 -6.03 -0.02
N ASP A 86 9.34 -6.54 0.31
CA ASP A 86 9.64 -7.97 0.34
C ASP A 86 9.85 -8.39 1.79
N PHE A 87 8.94 -9.20 2.31
CA PHE A 87 8.96 -9.71 3.67
C PHE A 87 9.70 -11.04 3.79
N THR A 88 9.97 -11.71 2.66
CA THR A 88 10.62 -13.02 2.59
C THR A 88 11.73 -13.04 1.53
N PRO A 89 12.72 -12.14 1.61
CA PRO A 89 13.78 -12.07 0.62
C PRO A 89 14.57 -13.38 0.54
N GLU A 90 15.26 -13.60 -0.58
CA GLU A 90 15.95 -14.86 -0.85
C GLU A 90 16.92 -15.28 0.26
N ASN A 91 17.63 -14.29 0.83
CA ASN A 91 18.71 -14.49 1.80
C ASN A 91 18.26 -14.39 3.26
N ALA A 92 16.96 -14.28 3.54
CA ALA A 92 16.45 -14.19 4.89
C ALA A 92 15.13 -14.94 5.06
N VAL A 93 14.86 -15.42 6.28
CA VAL A 93 13.59 -16.10 6.62
C VAL A 93 12.46 -15.11 6.80
N SER A 94 12.78 -13.86 7.18
CA SER A 94 11.84 -12.74 7.29
C SER A 94 12.56 -11.42 7.12
N ALA A 95 11.84 -10.37 6.76
CA ALA A 95 12.33 -9.00 6.71
C ALA A 95 11.28 -8.01 7.22
N THR A 96 11.77 -6.90 7.76
CA THR A 96 10.97 -5.75 8.18
C THR A 96 11.46 -4.50 7.46
N PRO A 97 11.05 -4.28 6.18
CA PRO A 97 11.46 -3.11 5.43
C PRO A 97 11.13 -1.82 6.19
N SER A 98 12.08 -0.89 6.24
CA SER A 98 11.86 0.44 6.80
C SER A 98 12.19 1.48 5.74
N ILE A 99 11.26 2.41 5.50
CA ILE A 99 11.37 3.42 4.45
C ILE A 99 11.37 4.79 5.09
N LEU A 100 12.35 5.61 4.70
CA LEU A 100 12.50 6.98 5.16
C LEU A 100 11.91 7.94 4.12
N PHE A 101 10.84 8.62 4.50
CA PHE A 101 10.23 9.71 3.74
C PHE A 101 10.80 11.05 4.23
N LYS A 102 11.33 11.83 3.29
CA LYS A 102 11.98 13.10 3.61
C LYS A 102 11.02 14.28 3.42
N ASN A 103 11.28 15.33 4.21
CA ASN A 103 10.55 16.60 4.09
C ASN A 103 9.04 16.45 4.23
N VAL A 104 8.59 15.59 5.14
CA VAL A 104 7.17 15.45 5.46
C VAL A 104 6.74 16.70 6.25
N PRO A 105 5.74 17.45 5.78
CA PRO A 105 5.28 18.67 6.45
C PRO A 105 4.79 18.40 7.88
N GLU A 106 5.11 19.32 8.78
CA GLU A 106 4.57 19.31 10.15
C GLU A 106 3.05 19.33 10.13
N GLY A 107 2.42 18.54 11.01
CA GLY A 107 0.98 18.52 11.18
C GLY A 107 0.48 17.43 12.12
N ASP A 108 -0.71 17.65 12.63
CA ASP A 108 -1.53 16.64 13.30
C ASP A 108 -2.44 16.02 12.24
N TYR A 109 -2.02 14.88 11.70
CA TYR A 109 -2.81 14.13 10.72
C TYR A 109 -3.76 13.20 11.45
N THR A 110 -4.97 13.05 10.91
CA THR A 110 -6.04 12.23 11.53
C THR A 110 -6.10 10.83 10.93
N SER A 111 -5.55 10.68 9.73
CA SER A 111 -5.55 9.39 9.02
C SER A 111 -4.34 9.25 8.10
N ILE A 112 -4.06 8.00 7.74
CA ILE A 112 -3.15 7.62 6.67
C ILE A 112 -3.92 6.84 5.62
N SER A 113 -3.72 7.18 4.35
CA SER A 113 -4.30 6.49 3.19
C SER A 113 -3.21 5.70 2.48
N ILE A 114 -3.51 4.47 2.09
CA ILE A 114 -2.58 3.55 1.43
C ILE A 114 -3.28 2.88 0.26
N GLY A 115 -2.69 2.97 -0.93
CA GLY A 115 -3.06 2.17 -2.09
C GLY A 115 -2.37 0.82 -2.06
N TYR A 116 -3.13 -0.25 -2.23
CA TYR A 116 -2.62 -1.63 -2.31
C TYR A 116 -2.46 -2.01 -3.76
N GLY A 117 -1.22 -2.20 -4.17
CA GLY A 117 -0.81 -2.43 -5.54
C GLY A 117 -0.19 -1.21 -6.21
N VAL A 118 -0.16 -1.23 -7.53
CA VAL A 118 0.37 -0.16 -8.38
C VAL A 118 -0.80 0.60 -9.00
N LYS A 119 -0.84 1.93 -8.77
CA LYS A 119 -1.92 2.77 -9.32
C LYS A 119 -1.97 2.68 -10.85
N PRO A 120 -3.17 2.78 -11.48
CA PRO A 120 -3.37 2.50 -12.91
C PRO A 120 -2.42 3.23 -13.85
N GLN A 121 -2.12 4.51 -13.56
CA GLN A 121 -1.23 5.32 -14.40
C GLN A 121 0.22 4.80 -14.43
N LEU A 122 0.67 4.20 -13.33
CA LEU A 122 1.98 3.56 -13.22
C LEU A 122 1.94 2.13 -13.73
N ASN A 123 0.86 1.38 -13.45
CA ASN A 123 0.67 0.01 -13.88
C ASN A 123 0.63 -0.14 -15.42
N ALA A 124 0.16 0.89 -16.12
CA ALA A 124 0.17 0.94 -17.58
C ALA A 124 1.58 0.99 -18.20
N ARG A 125 2.63 1.17 -17.40
CA ARG A 125 4.01 1.32 -17.84
C ARG A 125 4.82 0.05 -17.56
N ARG A 126 5.76 -0.29 -18.46
CA ARG A 126 6.65 -1.45 -18.27
C ARG A 126 7.83 -1.12 -17.36
N PRO A 127 8.45 -2.12 -16.70
CA PRO A 127 9.63 -1.91 -15.85
C PRO A 127 10.76 -1.12 -16.54
N SER A 128 11.00 -1.37 -17.82
CA SER A 128 12.00 -0.65 -18.62
C SER A 128 11.73 0.87 -18.79
N ASN A 129 10.54 1.34 -18.43
CA ASN A 129 10.22 2.78 -18.45
C ASN A 129 10.61 3.50 -17.15
N PHE A 130 11.14 2.79 -16.16
CA PHE A 130 11.54 3.34 -14.88
C PHE A 130 13.07 3.27 -14.72
N PRO A 131 13.68 4.22 -14.02
CA PRO A 131 15.10 4.19 -13.75
C PRO A 131 15.48 3.00 -12.86
N ALA A 132 16.69 2.51 -13.03
CA ALA A 132 17.24 1.46 -12.17
C ALA A 132 17.15 1.88 -10.68
N GLY A 133 16.71 0.97 -9.82
CA GLY A 133 16.49 1.23 -8.40
C GLY A 133 15.09 1.78 -8.05
N SER A 134 14.25 2.11 -9.04
CA SER A 134 12.84 2.34 -8.81
C SER A 134 12.15 1.02 -8.39
N PRO A 135 11.19 1.04 -7.46
CA PRO A 135 10.36 -0.14 -7.16
C PRO A 135 9.75 -0.76 -8.41
N LEU A 136 9.37 0.06 -9.40
CA LEU A 136 8.74 -0.39 -10.63
C LEU A 136 9.73 -0.84 -11.72
N SER A 137 11.05 -0.80 -11.47
CA SER A 137 12.05 -1.39 -12.38
C SER A 137 12.24 -2.90 -12.16
N ILE A 138 11.57 -3.49 -11.17
CA ILE A 138 11.66 -4.92 -10.83
C ILE A 138 10.86 -5.74 -11.84
N GLU A 139 11.56 -6.55 -12.64
CA GLU A 139 10.94 -7.29 -13.75
C GLU A 139 10.22 -8.57 -13.30
N ILE A 140 10.67 -9.19 -12.18
CA ILE A 140 10.11 -10.47 -11.73
C ILE A 140 8.63 -10.37 -11.34
N ASP A 141 8.20 -9.20 -10.89
CA ASP A 141 6.82 -8.94 -10.51
C ASP A 141 6.05 -8.16 -11.59
N TYR A 142 6.53 -8.18 -12.86
CA TYR A 142 5.79 -7.69 -14.01
C TYR A 142 5.43 -8.82 -14.94
N TRP A 143 4.16 -9.07 -15.14
CA TRP A 143 3.69 -10.10 -16.06
C TRP A 143 3.36 -9.50 -17.41
N ALA A 144 4.25 -9.75 -18.39
CA ALA A 144 4.10 -9.18 -19.72
C ALA A 144 2.83 -9.66 -20.46
N GLY A 145 2.37 -10.88 -20.17
CA GLY A 145 1.13 -11.43 -20.74
C GLY A 145 -0.12 -10.70 -20.26
N TRP A 146 -0.14 -10.21 -19.04
CA TRP A 146 -1.23 -9.40 -18.49
C TRP A 146 -1.02 -7.90 -18.71
N LYS A 147 0.19 -7.49 -19.07
CA LYS A 147 0.62 -6.08 -19.16
C LYS A 147 0.40 -5.34 -17.83
N SER A 148 0.72 -5.99 -16.73
CA SER A 148 0.48 -5.53 -15.36
C SER A 148 1.58 -5.98 -14.43
N TYR A 149 1.81 -5.20 -13.39
CA TYR A 149 2.54 -5.66 -12.21
C TYR A 149 1.71 -6.67 -11.43
N ILE A 150 2.38 -7.59 -10.74
CA ILE A 150 1.80 -8.45 -9.71
C ILE A 150 1.84 -7.63 -8.43
N PHE A 151 0.68 -7.16 -7.97
CA PHE A 151 0.57 -6.22 -6.86
C PHE A 151 0.90 -6.84 -5.51
N SER A 152 0.54 -8.12 -5.35
CA SER A 152 0.91 -8.91 -4.19
C SER A 152 1.15 -10.36 -4.55
N VAL A 153 2.14 -10.95 -3.91
CA VAL A 153 2.50 -12.37 -4.02
C VAL A 153 2.44 -12.98 -2.64
N LEU A 154 1.67 -14.04 -2.51
CA LEU A 154 1.62 -14.88 -1.32
C LEU A 154 1.66 -16.33 -1.76
N ASP A 155 2.85 -16.93 -1.68
CA ASP A 155 3.12 -18.29 -2.09
C ASP A 155 3.40 -19.18 -0.88
N GLY A 156 3.01 -20.45 -0.97
CA GLY A 156 3.28 -21.39 0.10
C GLY A 156 2.72 -22.79 -0.16
N LYS A 157 2.71 -23.61 0.90
CA LYS A 157 2.18 -24.97 0.85
C LYS A 157 1.34 -25.27 2.08
N ALA A 158 0.40 -26.19 1.90
CA ALA A 158 -0.51 -26.68 2.92
C ALA A 158 -0.56 -28.21 2.96
N ASP A 159 -0.93 -28.77 4.12
CA ASP A 159 -1.19 -30.18 4.34
C ASP A 159 -2.65 -30.37 4.82
N PRO A 160 -3.64 -30.22 3.92
CA PRO A 160 -5.06 -30.31 4.29
C PRO A 160 -5.48 -31.69 4.79
N ASP A 161 -4.75 -32.74 4.41
CA ASP A 161 -5.01 -34.12 4.80
C ASP A 161 -4.37 -34.49 6.16
N ASN A 162 -3.56 -33.59 6.74
CA ASN A 162 -2.79 -33.82 7.98
C ASN A 162 -1.94 -35.09 7.95
N ASN A 163 -1.39 -35.43 6.78
CA ASN A 163 -0.59 -36.64 6.60
C ASN A 163 0.93 -36.42 6.80
N GLY A 164 1.32 -35.18 7.17
CA GLY A 164 2.70 -34.76 7.37
C GLY A 164 3.41 -34.31 6.09
N THR A 165 2.69 -34.30 4.96
CA THR A 165 3.24 -33.85 3.67
C THR A 165 2.44 -32.68 3.13
N LYS A 166 3.06 -31.51 3.00
CA LYS A 166 2.43 -30.33 2.42
C LYS A 166 2.37 -30.46 0.89
N ASN A 167 1.37 -31.16 0.42
CA ASN A 167 1.18 -31.53 -0.99
C ASN A 167 0.32 -30.52 -1.77
N LEU A 168 -0.38 -29.60 -1.10
CA LEU A 168 -1.13 -28.53 -1.72
C LEU A 168 -0.26 -27.26 -1.80
N SER A 169 0.17 -26.89 -3.00
CA SER A 169 0.78 -25.56 -3.21
C SER A 169 -0.30 -24.52 -3.40
N PHE A 170 -0.17 -23.36 -2.75
CA PHE A 170 -1.01 -22.20 -3.02
C PHE A 170 -0.18 -21.03 -3.54
N SER A 171 -0.80 -20.24 -4.44
CA SER A 171 -0.13 -19.12 -5.12
C SER A 171 -1.13 -18.02 -5.41
N TYR A 172 -1.12 -16.97 -4.59
CA TYR A 172 -2.00 -15.81 -4.74
C TYR A 172 -1.22 -14.63 -5.31
N HIS A 173 -1.17 -14.59 -6.65
CA HIS A 173 -0.57 -13.50 -7.42
C HIS A 173 -1.67 -12.54 -7.85
N CYS A 174 -1.96 -11.56 -7.02
CA CYS A 174 -2.99 -10.55 -7.30
C CYS A 174 -2.37 -9.37 -8.06
N GLY A 175 -2.98 -8.98 -9.16
CA GLY A 175 -2.51 -7.85 -9.95
C GLY A 175 -3.61 -7.35 -10.90
N SER A 176 -3.32 -6.37 -11.71
CA SER A 176 -4.20 -5.57 -12.58
C SER A 176 -4.98 -4.46 -11.87
N ASP A 177 -5.42 -3.46 -12.65
CA ASP A 177 -6.19 -2.32 -12.13
C ASP A 177 -7.47 -2.73 -11.42
N ALA A 178 -8.02 -3.92 -11.77
CA ALA A 178 -9.26 -4.44 -11.18
C ALA A 178 -9.12 -4.78 -9.68
N VAL A 179 -7.90 -5.02 -9.19
CA VAL A 179 -7.62 -5.36 -7.79
C VAL A 179 -6.92 -4.23 -7.02
N TYR A 180 -6.62 -3.11 -7.68
CA TYR A 180 -6.12 -1.92 -7.00
C TYR A 180 -7.17 -1.34 -6.06
N LYS A 181 -6.80 -1.13 -4.82
CA LYS A 181 -7.69 -0.58 -3.79
C LYS A 181 -6.94 0.43 -2.95
N VAL A 182 -7.65 1.46 -2.50
CA VAL A 182 -7.15 2.44 -1.54
C VAL A 182 -7.96 2.30 -0.26
N PHE A 183 -7.28 2.22 0.87
CA PHE A 183 -7.90 2.22 2.19
C PHE A 183 -7.38 3.40 3.00
N GLU A 184 -8.26 4.01 3.76
CA GLU A 184 -7.95 5.06 4.72
C GLU A 184 -8.09 4.51 6.14
N PHE A 185 -7.04 4.74 6.94
CA PHE A 185 -6.96 4.27 8.31
C PHE A 185 -7.00 5.47 9.25
N ASN A 186 -8.03 5.55 10.09
CA ASN A 186 -8.22 6.60 11.08
C ASN A 186 -7.26 6.40 12.26
N VAL A 187 -6.00 6.73 12.05
CA VAL A 187 -4.92 6.64 13.04
C VAL A 187 -4.26 8.02 13.14
N PRO A 188 -4.21 8.64 14.33
CA PRO A 188 -3.53 9.91 14.51
C PRO A 188 -2.03 9.77 14.25
N ILE A 189 -1.49 10.57 13.33
CA ILE A 189 -0.06 10.66 13.04
C ILE A 189 0.40 12.08 13.32
N LYS A 190 1.30 12.24 14.29
CA LYS A 190 1.87 13.55 14.65
C LYS A 190 3.25 13.74 14.08
N VAL A 191 3.37 14.65 13.15
CA VAL A 191 4.66 15.05 12.55
C VAL A 191 5.05 16.41 13.10
N LYS A 192 6.20 16.50 13.78
CA LYS A 192 6.72 17.75 14.35
C LYS A 192 8.05 18.09 13.75
N ALA A 193 8.19 19.31 13.25
CA ALA A 193 9.45 19.80 12.70
C ALA A 193 10.62 19.64 13.69
N GLY A 194 11.75 19.17 13.17
CA GLY A 194 12.94 18.92 13.97
C GLY A 194 12.87 17.69 14.89
N GLN A 195 11.78 16.90 14.85
CA GLN A 195 11.65 15.63 15.59
C GLN A 195 11.49 14.50 14.60
N PHE A 196 12.41 13.51 14.65
CA PHE A 196 12.27 12.30 13.85
C PHE A 196 11.00 11.54 14.27
N THR A 197 10.16 11.26 13.29
CA THR A 197 8.86 10.61 13.51
C THR A 197 8.88 9.20 12.93
N THR A 198 8.28 8.24 13.63
CA THR A 198 8.16 6.85 13.17
C THR A 198 6.74 6.36 13.25
N ALA A 199 6.39 5.38 12.42
CA ALA A 199 5.18 4.57 12.53
C ALA A 199 5.48 3.12 12.13
N ASP A 200 4.69 2.19 12.64
CA ASP A 200 4.71 0.78 12.25
C ASP A 200 3.43 0.44 11.49
N ILE A 201 3.57 -0.28 10.37
CA ILE A 201 2.45 -0.84 9.61
C ILE A 201 2.65 -2.36 9.53
N ALA A 202 1.68 -3.11 10.02
CA ALA A 202 1.70 -4.56 9.96
C ALA A 202 0.57 -5.08 9.06
N PHE A 203 0.91 -6.07 8.22
CA PHE A 203 -0.01 -6.79 7.34
C PHE A 203 -0.16 -8.21 7.84
N ASP A 204 -1.34 -8.58 8.34
CA ASP A 204 -1.60 -9.91 8.88
C ASP A 204 -2.15 -10.86 7.81
N MET A 205 -1.34 -11.84 7.42
CA MET A 205 -1.70 -12.80 6.38
C MET A 205 -2.80 -13.75 6.79
N LYS A 206 -3.03 -13.98 8.10
CA LYS A 206 -4.18 -14.73 8.56
C LYS A 206 -5.48 -13.97 8.32
N GLU A 207 -5.49 -12.67 8.63
CA GLU A 207 -6.63 -11.79 8.34
C GLU A 207 -6.86 -11.63 6.83
N PHE A 208 -5.78 -11.57 6.03
CA PHE A 208 -5.88 -11.55 4.57
C PHE A 208 -6.55 -12.82 4.02
N LEU A 209 -6.29 -13.98 4.63
CA LEU A 209 -6.87 -15.28 4.27
C LEU A 209 -8.15 -15.61 5.06
N THR A 210 -8.82 -14.63 5.64
CA THR A 210 -10.09 -14.78 6.33
C THR A 210 -11.19 -14.04 5.59
N ASN A 211 -12.35 -14.63 5.39
CA ASN A 211 -13.50 -14.01 4.73
C ASN A 211 -14.20 -13.00 5.66
N ASP A 212 -15.09 -12.17 5.12
CA ASP A 212 -15.80 -11.14 5.89
C ASP A 212 -16.74 -11.72 6.96
N ASP A 213 -17.18 -12.95 6.81
CA ASP A 213 -17.99 -13.68 7.79
C ASP A 213 -17.16 -14.37 8.88
N GLY A 214 -15.83 -14.19 8.86
CA GLY A 214 -14.89 -14.81 9.81
C GLY A 214 -14.49 -16.23 9.45
N SER A 215 -15.03 -16.83 8.40
CA SER A 215 -14.56 -18.15 7.91
C SER A 215 -13.20 -18.01 7.24
N LEU A 216 -12.43 -19.08 7.23
CA LEU A 216 -11.16 -19.10 6.49
C LEU A 216 -11.42 -19.23 4.99
N TYR A 217 -10.58 -18.60 4.20
CA TYR A 217 -10.59 -18.72 2.75
C TYR A 217 -10.39 -20.18 2.33
N ASP A 218 -11.24 -20.67 1.42
CA ASP A 218 -11.15 -22.06 0.94
C ASP A 218 -9.96 -22.23 -0.02
N MET A 219 -8.78 -22.42 0.59
CA MET A 219 -7.52 -22.61 -0.12
C MET A 219 -7.49 -23.94 -0.89
N VAL A 220 -8.23 -24.95 -0.46
CA VAL A 220 -8.28 -26.25 -1.14
C VAL A 220 -9.04 -26.15 -2.44
N ALA A 221 -10.17 -25.46 -2.44
CA ALA A 221 -10.95 -25.23 -3.65
C ALA A 221 -10.33 -24.17 -4.58
N ASN A 222 -9.62 -23.22 -4.01
CA ASN A 222 -9.06 -22.06 -4.74
C ASN A 222 -7.57 -21.85 -4.36
N PRO A 223 -6.67 -22.77 -4.77
CA PRO A 223 -5.27 -22.71 -4.35
C PRO A 223 -4.47 -21.63 -5.07
N ALA A 224 -4.98 -21.05 -6.13
CA ALA A 224 -4.27 -20.05 -6.92
C ALA A 224 -5.20 -18.98 -7.46
N THR A 225 -4.60 -17.81 -7.74
CA THR A 225 -5.25 -16.73 -8.47
C THR A 225 -4.35 -16.25 -9.60
N SER A 226 -4.95 -15.62 -10.60
CA SER A 226 -4.27 -14.94 -11.68
C SER A 226 -5.05 -13.69 -12.09
N ASN A 227 -4.51 -12.92 -13.01
CA ASN A 227 -5.19 -11.71 -13.52
C ASN A 227 -6.04 -11.99 -14.77
N ASP A 228 -6.21 -13.23 -15.17
CA ASP A 228 -7.13 -13.52 -16.25
C ASP A 228 -8.59 -13.33 -15.82
N ALA A 229 -9.47 -13.15 -16.78
CA ALA A 229 -10.87 -12.83 -16.51
C ALA A 229 -11.59 -13.91 -15.67
N ALA A 230 -11.12 -15.16 -15.68
CA ALA A 230 -11.73 -16.25 -14.92
C ALA A 230 -11.36 -16.18 -13.43
N ASN A 231 -10.15 -15.70 -13.11
CA ASN A 231 -9.62 -15.70 -11.75
C ASN A 231 -9.61 -14.32 -11.08
N VAL A 232 -9.94 -13.24 -11.80
CA VAL A 232 -9.96 -11.88 -11.22
C VAL A 232 -10.90 -11.76 -10.02
N VAL A 233 -11.99 -12.53 -9.98
CA VAL A 233 -12.96 -12.53 -8.87
C VAL A 233 -12.29 -13.02 -7.57
N VAL A 234 -11.46 -14.06 -7.66
CA VAL A 234 -10.69 -14.58 -6.52
C VAL A 234 -9.70 -13.53 -6.02
N ALA A 235 -8.94 -12.91 -6.92
CA ALA A 235 -8.01 -11.86 -6.58
C ALA A 235 -8.72 -10.63 -5.97
N GLN A 236 -9.89 -10.25 -6.50
CA GLN A 236 -10.69 -9.15 -5.95
C GLN A 236 -11.22 -9.45 -4.55
N ALA A 237 -11.66 -10.68 -4.30
CA ALA A 237 -12.12 -11.11 -2.97
C ALA A 237 -10.98 -11.01 -1.96
N LEU A 238 -9.82 -11.60 -2.25
CA LEU A 238 -8.65 -11.55 -1.37
C LEU A 238 -8.16 -10.10 -1.12
N THR A 239 -8.02 -9.31 -2.18
CA THR A 239 -7.49 -7.93 -2.03
C THR A 239 -8.46 -6.98 -1.31
N ALA A 240 -9.74 -7.31 -1.21
CA ALA A 240 -10.69 -6.58 -0.38
C ALA A 240 -10.35 -6.68 1.12
N HIS A 241 -9.65 -7.73 1.53
CA HIS A 241 -9.30 -7.97 2.93
C HIS A 241 -8.13 -7.12 3.45
N TRP A 242 -7.36 -6.44 2.59
CA TRP A 242 -6.23 -5.60 3.02
C TRP A 242 -6.64 -4.55 4.06
N GLY A 243 -7.86 -3.97 3.95
CA GLY A 243 -8.32 -2.97 4.90
C GLY A 243 -8.35 -3.46 6.35
N ARG A 244 -8.78 -4.73 6.59
CA ARG A 244 -8.78 -5.31 7.95
C ARG A 244 -7.47 -6.02 8.29
N ALA A 245 -6.76 -6.51 7.28
CA ALA A 245 -5.46 -7.18 7.48
C ALA A 245 -4.34 -6.19 7.84
N THR A 246 -4.60 -4.89 7.78
CA THR A 246 -3.62 -3.85 8.06
C THR A 246 -3.87 -3.22 9.43
N SER A 247 -2.83 -3.15 10.24
CA SER A 247 -2.80 -2.39 11.48
C SER A 247 -1.68 -1.35 11.46
N ILE A 248 -1.93 -0.18 12.04
CA ILE A 248 -1.01 0.95 12.04
C ILE A 248 -0.88 1.48 13.46
N THR A 249 0.36 1.74 13.89
CA THR A 249 0.68 2.35 15.18
C THR A 249 1.75 3.42 15.02
N GLN A 250 1.66 4.48 15.87
CA GLN A 250 2.70 5.50 16.02
C GLN A 250 3.22 5.50 17.45
#